data_746526025c7c8f30698364965b3ee40a
#
_entry.id   746526025c7c8f30698364965b3ee40a
#
_cell.length_a   1.000
_cell.length_b   1.000
_cell.length_c   1.000
_cell.angle_alpha   90.00
_cell.angle_beta   90.00
_cell.angle_gamma   90.00
#
_symmetry.space_group_name_H-M   'P 1'
#
loop_
_entity.id
_entity.type
_entity.pdbx_description
1 polymer ?
#
loop_
_entity_poly.entity_id
_entity_poly.type
_entity_poly.pdbx_seq_one_letter_code
_entity_poly.pdbx_strand_id
1 'polypeptide(L)'
;MFRGGVLAFMSPLKLDDFRTSLELAGLVWRSYIIWVKNRFTLGGSDFQHQFEPILYHVSDGKYDAESGDESAAEMAIYGDINDRRAWNGGRSQSDVWFFANPSKSKDHPTMKPVGLMAKAILSISKAKDVIYEPFAGSGSTLIACEQTDRTCVASELEPAYVDVVRKRWHKIITGSEEGWEEATPEIEL
;
A
#
# COMPACT_ATOMS: atom_id res chain seq x y z
N MET A 1 -12.44 -7.28 13.96
CA MET A 1 -12.51 -7.81 12.59
C MET A 1 -12.13 -6.68 11.65
N PHE A 2 -11.07 -6.84 10.87
CA PHE A 2 -10.63 -5.85 9.87
C PHE A 2 -11.72 -5.71 8.80
N ARG A 3 -12.09 -4.48 8.47
CA ARG A 3 -12.99 -4.18 7.36
C ARG A 3 -12.34 -3.11 6.50
N GLY A 4 -11.88 -3.49 5.33
CA GLY A 4 -11.20 -2.53 4.47
C GLY A 4 -10.61 -3.18 3.23
N GLY A 5 -9.88 -2.38 2.45
CA GLY A 5 -9.11 -2.82 1.31
C GLY A 5 -7.65 -3.01 1.67
N VAL A 6 -7.02 -3.99 1.05
CA VAL A 6 -5.58 -4.24 1.11
C VAL A 6 -4.98 -4.04 -0.27
N LEU A 7 -3.96 -3.22 -0.38
CA LEU A 7 -3.14 -3.04 -1.57
C LEU A 7 -1.73 -3.53 -1.29
N ALA A 8 -1.36 -4.67 -1.83
CA ALA A 8 -0.05 -5.27 -1.63
C ALA A 8 0.83 -5.01 -2.87
N PHE A 9 1.96 -4.34 -2.64
CA PHE A 9 2.98 -4.03 -3.66
C PHE A 9 4.08 -5.07 -3.60
N MET A 10 4.38 -5.74 -4.72
CA MET A 10 5.39 -6.79 -4.73
C MET A 10 6.16 -6.85 -6.04
N SER A 11 7.24 -7.63 -6.04
CA SER A 11 7.92 -8.03 -7.26
C SER A 11 7.01 -8.94 -8.10
N PRO A 12 7.02 -8.84 -9.45
CA PRO A 12 6.29 -9.78 -10.31
C PRO A 12 6.60 -11.25 -10.02
N LEU A 13 7.82 -11.55 -9.56
CA LEU A 13 8.27 -12.92 -9.23
C LEU A 13 7.61 -13.48 -7.95
N LYS A 14 6.92 -12.65 -7.17
CA LYS A 14 6.29 -13.01 -5.90
C LYS A 14 4.77 -12.92 -5.93
N LEU A 15 4.20 -12.74 -7.11
CA LEU A 15 2.77 -12.50 -7.29
C LEU A 15 1.92 -13.62 -6.69
N ASP A 16 2.25 -14.88 -7.03
CA ASP A 16 1.49 -16.05 -6.58
C ASP A 16 1.64 -16.29 -5.08
N ASP A 17 2.85 -16.09 -4.53
CA ASP A 17 3.11 -16.24 -3.10
C ASP A 17 2.26 -15.26 -2.29
N PHE A 18 2.22 -13.98 -2.71
CA PHE A 18 1.44 -12.94 -2.02
C PHE A 18 -0.06 -13.15 -2.18
N ARG A 19 -0.53 -13.51 -3.38
CA ARG A 19 -1.93 -13.79 -3.62
C ARG A 19 -2.42 -14.91 -2.72
N THR A 20 -1.74 -16.06 -2.74
CA THR A 20 -2.09 -17.22 -1.92
C THR A 20 -2.10 -16.85 -0.42
N SER A 21 -1.10 -16.12 0.06
CA SER A 21 -1.02 -15.72 1.47
C SER A 21 -2.17 -14.83 1.89
N LEU A 22 -2.58 -13.88 1.04
CA LEU A 22 -3.70 -12.97 1.31
C LEU A 22 -5.04 -13.72 1.31
N GLU A 23 -5.24 -14.65 0.38
CA GLU A 23 -6.44 -15.49 0.30
C GLU A 23 -6.53 -16.44 1.51
N LEU A 24 -5.41 -17.06 1.93
CA LEU A 24 -5.35 -17.87 3.16
C LEU A 24 -5.62 -17.04 4.43
N ALA A 25 -5.33 -15.75 4.41
CA ALA A 25 -5.69 -14.83 5.50
C ALA A 25 -7.17 -14.41 5.48
N GLY A 26 -8.00 -14.97 4.60
CA GLY A 26 -9.42 -14.67 4.49
C GLY A 26 -9.74 -13.39 3.73
N LEU A 27 -8.82 -12.90 2.90
CA LEU A 27 -9.07 -11.75 2.04
C LEU A 27 -9.51 -12.19 0.66
N VAL A 28 -10.47 -11.48 0.09
CA VAL A 28 -11.02 -11.77 -1.23
C VAL A 28 -10.31 -10.95 -2.30
N TRP A 29 -9.78 -11.62 -3.30
CA TRP A 29 -9.15 -10.99 -4.45
C TRP A 29 -10.16 -10.15 -5.25
N ARG A 30 -9.75 -8.99 -5.72
CA ARG A 30 -10.57 -8.08 -6.55
C ARG A 30 -9.95 -7.78 -7.90
N SER A 31 -8.70 -7.35 -7.93
CA SER A 31 -8.03 -7.03 -9.19
C SER A 31 -6.51 -6.97 -9.05
N TYR A 32 -5.86 -6.99 -10.21
CA TYR A 32 -4.47 -6.54 -10.35
C TYR A 32 -4.47 -5.08 -10.76
N ILE A 33 -3.53 -4.33 -10.20
CA ILE A 33 -3.18 -3.00 -10.64
C ILE A 33 -1.72 -3.06 -11.09
N ILE A 34 -1.42 -2.47 -12.22
CA ILE A 34 -0.08 -2.46 -12.80
C ILE A 34 0.51 -1.05 -12.65
N TRP A 35 1.49 -0.92 -11.78
CA TRP A 35 2.28 0.31 -11.72
C TRP A 35 3.37 0.28 -12.77
N VAL A 36 3.22 1.11 -13.81
CA VAL A 36 4.22 1.30 -14.88
C VAL A 36 5.18 2.41 -14.47
N LYS A 37 6.48 2.08 -14.51
CA LYS A 37 7.57 3.00 -14.20
C LYS A 37 8.05 3.73 -15.45
N ASN A 38 8.69 4.88 -15.28
CA ASN A 38 9.28 5.65 -16.39
C ASN A 38 10.57 5.02 -16.95
N ARG A 39 11.13 4.02 -16.30
CA ARG A 39 12.32 3.26 -16.72
C ARG A 39 12.26 1.83 -16.19
N PHE A 40 12.87 0.92 -16.91
CA PHE A 40 13.03 -0.46 -16.46
C PHE A 40 14.17 -0.60 -15.44
N THR A 41 14.14 -1.68 -14.67
CA THR A 41 15.21 -2.07 -13.75
C THR A 41 16.03 -3.17 -14.41
N LEU A 42 17.33 -2.96 -14.54
CA LEU A 42 18.25 -4.01 -15.05
C LEU A 42 18.29 -5.17 -14.05
N GLY A 43 18.14 -6.38 -14.58
CA GLY A 43 18.20 -7.62 -13.82
C GLY A 43 18.70 -8.76 -14.71
N GLY A 44 18.71 -9.99 -14.20
CA GLY A 44 19.16 -11.19 -14.91
C GLY A 44 18.11 -11.82 -15.83
N SER A 45 16.97 -11.19 -16.06
CA SER A 45 15.92 -11.68 -16.97
C SER A 45 16.13 -11.21 -18.39
N ASP A 46 15.65 -12.00 -19.38
CA ASP A 46 15.69 -11.64 -20.80
C ASP A 46 14.90 -10.36 -21.08
N PHE A 47 13.74 -10.21 -20.42
CA PHE A 47 12.94 -8.98 -20.42
C PHE A 47 13.12 -8.21 -19.13
N GLN A 48 13.45 -6.92 -19.24
CA GLN A 48 13.65 -6.07 -18.09
C GLN A 48 12.31 -5.55 -17.54
N HIS A 49 12.13 -5.64 -16.22
CA HIS A 49 10.88 -5.24 -15.58
C HIS A 49 10.71 -3.72 -15.54
N GLN A 50 9.67 -3.22 -16.19
CA GLN A 50 9.26 -1.81 -16.17
C GLN A 50 7.97 -1.59 -15.38
N PHE A 51 7.46 -2.61 -14.71
CA PHE A 51 6.26 -2.52 -13.89
C PHE A 51 6.42 -3.26 -12.57
N GLU A 52 5.57 -2.90 -11.61
CA GLU A 52 5.29 -3.70 -10.41
C GLU A 52 3.79 -3.97 -10.33
N PRO A 53 3.38 -5.19 -10.04
CA PRO A 53 2.00 -5.51 -9.75
C PRO A 53 1.63 -5.05 -8.35
N ILE A 54 0.36 -4.67 -8.18
CA ILE A 54 -0.26 -4.38 -6.91
C ILE A 54 -1.50 -5.23 -6.82
N LEU A 55 -1.58 -6.09 -5.81
CA LEU A 55 -2.77 -6.90 -5.56
C LEU A 55 -3.78 -6.08 -4.76
N TYR A 56 -5.01 -6.03 -5.25
CA TYR A 56 -6.13 -5.45 -4.51
C TYR A 56 -7.03 -6.56 -3.98
N HIS A 57 -7.11 -6.63 -2.65
CA HIS A 57 -7.98 -7.54 -1.91
C HIS A 57 -8.89 -6.74 -0.96
N VAL A 58 -9.99 -7.33 -0.57
CA VAL A 58 -10.90 -6.75 0.43
C VAL A 58 -11.26 -7.79 1.47
N SER A 59 -11.56 -7.33 2.69
CA SER A 59 -12.29 -8.16 3.64
C SER A 59 -13.78 -7.88 3.43
N ASP A 60 -14.54 -8.85 2.96
CA ASP A 60 -15.99 -8.68 2.75
C ASP A 60 -16.82 -9.01 4.00
N GLY A 61 -16.17 -9.53 5.03
CA GLY A 61 -16.80 -9.91 6.29
C GLY A 61 -17.68 -11.16 6.19
N LYS A 62 -17.70 -11.83 5.05
CA LYS A 62 -18.55 -13.00 4.77
C LYS A 62 -17.73 -14.26 4.48
N TYR A 63 -16.41 -14.12 4.28
CA TYR A 63 -15.57 -15.28 3.99
C TYR A 63 -15.39 -16.11 5.27
N ASP A 64 -15.98 -17.28 5.26
CA ASP A 64 -15.77 -18.34 6.23
C ASP A 64 -14.93 -19.42 5.58
N ALA A 65 -13.62 -19.43 5.87
CA ALA A 65 -12.68 -20.40 5.31
C ALA A 65 -13.01 -21.85 5.72
N GLU A 66 -13.82 -22.03 6.76
CA GLU A 66 -14.23 -23.36 7.25
C GLU A 66 -15.46 -23.90 6.51
N SER A 67 -16.19 -23.05 5.78
CA SER A 67 -17.45 -23.46 5.14
C SER A 67 -17.26 -24.44 3.97
N GLY A 68 -16.08 -24.47 3.35
CA GLY A 68 -15.81 -25.33 2.19
C GLY A 68 -16.76 -25.14 1.01
N ASP A 69 -17.57 -24.10 1.02
CA ASP A 69 -18.56 -23.80 -0.01
C ASP A 69 -17.92 -22.98 -1.13
N GLU A 70 -17.51 -23.69 -2.19
CA GLU A 70 -16.97 -23.08 -3.42
C GLU A 70 -17.95 -22.09 -4.04
N SER A 71 -19.27 -22.26 -3.85
CA SER A 71 -20.28 -21.33 -4.37
C SER A 71 -20.26 -20.00 -3.63
N ALA A 72 -19.92 -20.00 -2.34
CA ALA A 72 -19.70 -18.78 -1.57
C ALA A 72 -18.43 -18.04 -2.00
N ALA A 73 -17.37 -18.76 -2.38
CA ALA A 73 -16.15 -18.18 -2.93
C ALA A 73 -16.42 -17.55 -4.32
N GLU A 74 -17.19 -18.21 -5.17
CA GLU A 74 -17.58 -17.69 -6.49
C GLU A 74 -18.51 -16.47 -6.35
N MET A 75 -19.46 -16.50 -5.42
CA MET A 75 -20.30 -15.33 -5.06
C MET A 75 -19.48 -14.21 -4.40
N ALA A 76 -18.42 -14.51 -3.68
CA ALA A 76 -17.55 -13.51 -3.10
C ALA A 76 -16.64 -12.83 -4.15
N ILE A 77 -16.22 -13.54 -5.19
CA ILE A 77 -15.51 -12.99 -6.36
C ILE A 77 -16.41 -12.03 -7.15
N TYR A 78 -17.68 -12.35 -7.28
CA TYR A 78 -18.72 -11.53 -7.92
C TYR A 78 -19.58 -10.77 -6.88
N GLY A 79 -19.27 -10.93 -5.58
CA GLY A 79 -20.05 -10.40 -4.47
C GLY A 79 -20.30 -8.93 -4.62
N ASP A 80 -21.55 -8.62 -4.49
CA ASP A 80 -22.26 -7.37 -4.70
C ASP A 80 -21.35 -6.16 -4.96
N ILE A 81 -21.17 -5.84 -6.23
CA ILE A 81 -20.51 -4.61 -6.72
C ILE A 81 -21.04 -3.36 -5.97
N ASN A 82 -22.13 -3.47 -5.25
CA ASN A 82 -22.75 -2.42 -4.45
C ASN A 82 -22.26 -2.37 -3.01
N ASP A 83 -21.62 -3.40 -2.44
CA ASP A 83 -20.98 -3.31 -1.14
C ASP A 83 -19.53 -2.75 -1.26
N ARG A 84 -19.47 -1.48 -1.60
CA ARG A 84 -18.25 -0.71 -1.92
C ARG A 84 -17.59 -0.10 -0.70
N ARG A 85 -17.68 -0.71 0.47
CA ARG A 85 -17.22 -0.10 1.73
C ARG A 85 -15.75 0.28 1.75
N ALA A 86 -14.93 -0.37 0.93
CA ALA A 86 -13.51 -0.04 0.81
C ALA A 86 -13.16 0.73 -0.47
N TRP A 87 -14.11 0.93 -1.43
CA TRP A 87 -13.79 1.57 -2.70
C TRP A 87 -14.32 3.00 -2.78
N ASN A 88 -13.42 3.98 -2.95
CA ASN A 88 -13.75 5.39 -3.11
C ASN A 88 -13.35 5.97 -4.48
N GLY A 89 -12.76 5.16 -5.37
CA GLY A 89 -12.21 5.62 -6.64
C GLY A 89 -13.24 5.90 -7.75
N GLY A 90 -14.53 5.64 -7.53
CA GLY A 90 -15.54 5.75 -8.58
C GLY A 90 -15.44 4.64 -9.65
N ARG A 91 -16.15 4.78 -10.79
CA ARG A 91 -16.25 3.74 -11.84
C ARG A 91 -15.26 3.89 -13.00
N SER A 92 -14.53 4.99 -13.08
CA SER A 92 -13.67 5.33 -14.22
C SER A 92 -12.16 5.23 -13.92
N GLN A 93 -11.79 4.44 -12.91
CA GLN A 93 -10.38 4.24 -12.59
C GLN A 93 -9.78 3.13 -13.45
N SER A 94 -8.62 3.43 -14.07
CA SER A 94 -7.81 2.41 -14.73
C SER A 94 -7.03 1.60 -13.69
N ASP A 95 -6.85 0.32 -13.98
CA ASP A 95 -5.94 -0.58 -13.28
C ASP A 95 -4.47 -0.44 -13.74
N VAL A 96 -4.20 0.45 -14.70
CA VAL A 96 -2.84 0.80 -15.13
C VAL A 96 -2.48 2.18 -14.61
N TRP A 97 -1.45 2.25 -13.75
CA TRP A 97 -1.02 3.45 -13.08
C TRP A 97 0.40 3.86 -13.52
N PHE A 98 0.54 5.09 -13.98
CA PHE A 98 1.82 5.63 -14.45
C PHE A 98 2.40 6.58 -13.38
N PHE A 99 3.47 6.14 -12.71
CA PHE A 99 4.22 6.96 -11.77
C PHE A 99 5.71 6.77 -12.01
N ALA A 100 6.42 7.88 -12.13
CA ALA A 100 7.87 7.84 -12.26
C ALA A 100 8.51 7.22 -11.01
N ASN A 101 9.46 6.31 -11.23
CA ASN A 101 10.27 5.79 -10.14
C ASN A 101 11.09 6.96 -9.55
N PRO A 102 11.14 7.16 -8.23
CA PRO A 102 12.00 8.17 -7.65
C PRO A 102 13.43 7.98 -8.13
N SER A 103 14.13 9.08 -8.44
CA SER A 103 15.57 9.03 -8.67
C SER A 103 16.22 8.46 -7.41
N LYS A 104 17.37 7.74 -7.57
CA LYS A 104 18.09 7.12 -6.45
C LYS A 104 18.15 8.09 -5.27
N SER A 105 17.35 7.82 -4.25
CA SER A 105 17.38 8.56 -3.00
C SER A 105 18.54 8.03 -2.16
N LYS A 106 19.24 8.92 -1.46
CA LYS A 106 20.19 8.52 -0.43
C LYS A 106 19.47 7.85 0.76
N ASP A 107 18.17 8.09 0.88
CA ASP A 107 17.37 7.69 2.02
C ASP A 107 16.89 6.23 1.95
N HIS A 108 16.61 5.72 0.74
CA HIS A 108 16.16 4.32 0.57
C HIS A 108 16.29 3.86 -0.89
N PRO A 109 16.86 2.67 -1.16
CA PRO A 109 17.10 2.17 -2.52
C PRO A 109 15.81 1.84 -3.29
N THR A 110 14.72 1.51 -2.59
CA THR A 110 13.44 1.05 -3.17
C THR A 110 12.24 1.92 -2.79
N MET A 111 12.47 3.23 -2.63
CA MET A 111 11.42 4.18 -2.24
C MET A 111 10.28 4.20 -3.27
N LYS A 112 9.04 4.08 -2.79
CA LYS A 112 7.84 4.25 -3.62
C LYS A 112 7.52 5.73 -3.82
N PRO A 113 6.98 6.15 -4.98
CA PRO A 113 6.49 7.52 -5.17
C PRO A 113 5.36 7.85 -4.19
N VAL A 114 5.44 9.00 -3.52
CA VAL A 114 4.36 9.44 -2.61
C VAL A 114 3.02 9.57 -3.33
N GLY A 115 3.03 10.09 -4.57
CA GLY A 115 1.81 10.19 -5.38
C GLY A 115 1.16 8.84 -5.72
N LEU A 116 1.95 7.77 -5.88
CA LEU A 116 1.45 6.41 -6.05
C LEU A 116 0.74 5.93 -4.79
N MET A 117 1.35 6.15 -3.61
CA MET A 117 0.75 5.78 -2.32
C MET A 117 -0.51 6.61 -2.05
N ALA A 118 -0.49 7.91 -2.36
CA ALA A 118 -1.67 8.77 -2.23
C ALA A 118 -2.83 8.28 -3.11
N LYS A 119 -2.57 7.91 -4.37
CA LYS A 119 -3.60 7.32 -5.24
C LYS A 119 -4.17 6.02 -4.65
N ALA A 120 -3.32 5.14 -4.16
CA ALA A 120 -3.71 3.90 -3.51
C ALA A 120 -4.64 4.16 -2.30
N ILE A 121 -4.21 5.04 -1.39
CA ILE A 121 -4.94 5.41 -0.18
C ILE A 121 -6.30 6.04 -0.53
N LEU A 122 -6.33 7.00 -1.43
CA LEU A 122 -7.56 7.68 -1.86
C LEU A 122 -8.57 6.72 -2.50
N SER A 123 -8.09 5.64 -3.14
CA SER A 123 -8.96 4.65 -3.78
C SER A 123 -9.72 3.79 -2.79
N ILE A 124 -9.16 3.54 -1.59
CA ILE A 124 -9.70 2.55 -0.63
C ILE A 124 -10.05 3.14 0.74
N SER A 125 -9.89 4.43 0.94
CA SER A 125 -10.16 5.08 2.23
C SER A 125 -10.80 6.45 2.08
N LYS A 126 -11.39 6.96 3.16
CA LYS A 126 -11.93 8.32 3.31
C LYS A 126 -11.01 9.15 4.20
N ALA A 127 -11.17 10.47 4.17
CA ALA A 127 -10.50 11.34 5.13
C ALA A 127 -10.76 10.89 6.56
N LYS A 128 -9.74 10.99 7.42
CA LYS A 128 -9.70 10.55 8.82
C LYS A 128 -9.69 9.03 9.04
N ASP A 129 -9.74 8.21 7.98
CA ASP A 129 -9.55 6.76 8.14
C ASP A 129 -8.12 6.45 8.60
N VAL A 130 -7.97 5.29 9.22
CA VAL A 130 -6.67 4.75 9.65
C VAL A 130 -6.13 3.84 8.57
N ILE A 131 -4.89 4.10 8.15
CA ILE A 131 -4.11 3.28 7.23
C ILE A 131 -3.04 2.54 8.02
N TYR A 132 -3.02 1.22 7.91
CA TYR A 132 -1.98 0.39 8.51
C TYR A 132 -0.92 0.03 7.46
N GLU A 133 0.35 0.33 7.77
CA GLU A 133 1.52 0.06 6.92
C GLU A 133 2.54 -0.77 7.70
N PRO A 134 2.57 -2.10 7.53
CA PRO A 134 3.49 -2.97 8.29
C PRO A 134 4.95 -2.91 7.83
N PHE A 135 5.23 -2.29 6.67
CA PHE A 135 6.56 -2.23 6.05
C PHE A 135 6.88 -0.80 5.59
N ALA A 136 6.97 0.12 6.56
CA ALA A 136 7.03 1.55 6.29
C ALA A 136 8.20 1.98 5.39
N GLY A 137 9.34 1.29 5.46
CA GLY A 137 10.54 1.62 4.70
C GLY A 137 10.95 3.08 4.90
N SER A 138 10.96 3.85 3.84
CA SER A 138 11.24 5.29 3.90
C SER A 138 10.02 6.17 4.24
N GLY A 139 8.85 5.60 4.56
CA GLY A 139 7.66 6.32 5.00
C GLY A 139 6.83 6.99 3.90
N SER A 140 6.89 6.50 2.66
CA SER A 140 6.09 7.09 1.57
C SER A 140 4.59 7.02 1.83
N THR A 141 4.12 5.95 2.46
CA THR A 141 2.72 5.78 2.88
C THR A 141 2.34 6.78 3.97
N LEU A 142 3.20 6.99 4.98
CA LEU A 142 2.97 7.95 6.05
C LEU A 142 2.84 9.38 5.50
N ILE A 143 3.74 9.76 4.60
CA ILE A 143 3.71 11.06 3.94
C ILE A 143 2.42 11.23 3.11
N ALA A 144 2.02 10.19 2.39
CA ALA A 144 0.78 10.21 1.61
C ALA A 144 -0.46 10.33 2.51
N CYS A 145 -0.46 9.69 3.68
CA CYS A 145 -1.53 9.83 4.68
C CYS A 145 -1.63 11.27 5.18
N GLU A 146 -0.51 11.90 5.55
CA GLU A 146 -0.46 13.29 5.98
C GLU A 146 -1.05 14.23 4.92
N GLN A 147 -0.63 14.06 3.65
CA GLN A 147 -1.12 14.87 2.53
C GLN A 147 -2.59 14.66 2.19
N THR A 148 -3.17 13.54 2.60
CA THR A 148 -4.55 13.15 2.25
C THR A 148 -5.50 13.12 3.43
N ASP A 149 -5.07 13.64 4.59
CA ASP A 149 -5.87 13.71 5.82
C ASP A 149 -6.29 12.32 6.35
N ARG A 150 -5.36 11.36 6.35
CA ARG A 150 -5.48 10.02 6.94
C ARG A 150 -4.52 9.87 8.10
N THR A 151 -4.86 9.02 9.06
CA THR A 151 -3.94 8.60 10.11
C THR A 151 -3.15 7.39 9.64
N CYS A 152 -1.82 7.42 9.75
CA CYS A 152 -0.97 6.28 9.45
C CYS A 152 -0.52 5.60 10.74
N VAL A 153 -0.77 4.30 10.84
CA VAL A 153 -0.15 3.43 11.85
C VAL A 153 0.84 2.54 11.10
N ALA A 154 2.12 2.69 11.41
CA ALA A 154 3.17 2.05 10.63
C ALA A 154 4.16 1.31 11.54
N SER A 155 4.76 0.24 11.00
CA SER A 155 5.88 -0.46 11.62
C SER A 155 7.04 -0.57 10.62
N GLU A 156 8.26 -0.58 11.16
CA GLU A 156 9.49 -0.76 10.40
C GLU A 156 10.48 -1.56 11.27
N LEU A 157 11.10 -2.55 10.66
CA LEU A 157 12.03 -3.44 11.36
C LEU A 157 13.41 -2.79 11.56
N GLU A 158 13.85 -2.00 10.57
CA GLU A 158 15.18 -1.39 10.57
C GLU A 158 15.12 0.00 11.23
N PRO A 159 15.74 0.22 12.42
CA PRO A 159 15.67 1.50 13.14
C PRO A 159 16.16 2.68 12.30
N ALA A 160 17.18 2.48 11.46
CA ALA A 160 17.69 3.54 10.59
C ALA A 160 16.63 4.08 9.62
N TYR A 161 15.71 3.23 9.15
CA TYR A 161 14.59 3.67 8.31
C TYR A 161 13.50 4.38 9.12
N VAL A 162 13.31 4.03 10.38
CA VAL A 162 12.41 4.78 11.27
C VAL A 162 12.87 6.23 11.37
N ASP A 163 14.16 6.48 11.53
CA ASP A 163 14.71 7.84 11.57
C ASP A 163 14.54 8.57 10.23
N VAL A 164 14.71 7.86 9.11
CA VAL A 164 14.39 8.42 7.79
C VAL A 164 12.93 8.85 7.68
N VAL A 165 11.99 8.02 8.16
CA VAL A 165 10.55 8.35 8.18
C VAL A 165 10.28 9.60 8.99
N ARG A 166 10.81 9.66 10.23
CA ARG A 166 10.64 10.79 11.16
C ARG A 166 11.18 12.09 10.57
N LYS A 167 12.39 12.04 10.02
CA LYS A 167 13.05 13.19 9.37
C LYS A 167 12.28 13.70 8.17
N ARG A 168 11.81 12.81 7.31
CA ARG A 168 11.01 13.16 6.13
C ARG A 168 9.66 13.76 6.52
N TRP A 169 8.98 13.21 7.50
CA TRP A 169 7.73 13.74 8.01
C TRP A 169 7.94 15.13 8.63
N HIS A 170 8.94 15.30 9.49
CA HIS A 170 9.28 16.58 10.10
C HIS A 170 9.53 17.66 9.05
N LYS A 171 10.30 17.33 8.00
CA LYS A 171 10.54 18.25 6.89
C LYS A 171 9.24 18.69 6.17
N ILE A 172 8.27 17.83 6.04
CA ILE A 172 7.01 18.16 5.39
C ILE A 172 6.18 19.12 6.23
N ILE A 173 6.11 18.93 7.54
CA ILE A 173 5.29 19.77 8.42
C ILE A 173 5.96 21.09 8.80
N THR A 174 7.29 21.14 8.88
CA THR A 174 8.04 22.33 9.31
C THR A 174 8.78 23.04 8.19
N GLY A 175 9.01 22.37 7.07
CA GLY A 175 9.87 22.86 5.98
C GLY A 175 11.37 22.66 6.22
N SER A 176 11.80 22.14 7.39
CA SER A 176 13.21 21.93 7.78
C SER A 176 13.47 20.47 8.14
N GLU A 177 14.74 20.06 7.95
CA GLU A 177 15.24 18.79 8.49
C GLU A 177 15.88 18.95 9.89
N GLU A 178 16.05 20.19 10.38
CA GLU A 178 16.63 20.45 11.69
C GLU A 178 15.61 20.24 12.81
N GLY A 179 16.04 19.65 13.92
CA GLY A 179 15.21 19.44 15.12
C GLY A 179 14.20 18.26 15.00
N TRP A 180 14.38 17.38 14.03
CA TRP A 180 13.50 16.22 13.86
C TRP A 180 13.62 15.22 15.03
N GLU A 181 14.79 15.12 15.66
CA GLU A 181 15.04 14.24 16.81
C GLU A 181 14.17 14.63 18.01
N GLU A 182 14.03 15.94 18.25
CA GLU A 182 13.26 16.49 19.37
C GLU A 182 11.74 16.51 19.12
N ALA A 183 11.34 16.47 17.86
CA ALA A 183 9.94 16.52 17.46
C ALA A 183 9.19 15.18 17.62
N THR A 184 9.86 14.12 18.06
CA THR A 184 9.23 12.83 18.28
C THR A 184 8.64 12.79 19.69
N PRO A 185 7.33 12.52 19.84
CA PRO A 185 6.73 12.33 21.16
C PRO A 185 7.44 11.20 21.90
N GLU A 186 7.82 11.43 23.15
CA GLU A 186 8.20 10.34 24.05
C GLU A 186 6.95 9.49 24.29
N ILE A 187 7.06 8.20 23.99
CA ILE A 187 6.01 7.25 24.35
C ILE A 187 6.30 6.83 25.79
N GLU A 188 5.51 7.31 26.73
CA GLU A 188 5.46 6.70 28.07
C GLU A 188 4.88 5.28 27.90
N LEU A 189 5.71 4.27 28.15
CA LEU A 189 5.35 2.85 28.13
C LEU A 189 4.73 2.44 29.45
#